data_e03eb87ae6c6014160eefeef6d25e58e
#
_entry.id   e03eb87ae6c6014160eefeef6d25e58e
#
_cell.length_a   1.000
_cell.length_b   1.000
_cell.length_c   1.000
_cell.angle_alpha   90.00
_cell.angle_beta   90.00
_cell.angle_gamma   90.00
#
_symmetry.space_group_name_H-M   'P 1'
#
loop_
_entity.id
_entity.type
_entity.pdbx_description
1 polymer ?
#
loop_
_entity_poly.entity_id
_entity_poly.type
_entity_poly.pdbx_seq_one_letter_code
_entity_poly.pdbx_strand_id
1 'polypeptide(L)'
;MGPDPRLRAQLAQMVAERPSATHAQVERRSWMLVALGVLWLLFGTWAIGIHWGSRSDAWISLSLAGFAACGILGTILVFSRGAWGLGRSRPLLAALSVAIPLGLLLLVVVWGWDGPRSLDWALVPWSAHRQCLLSSLFLGLGPFAGFMWARRNSDPVRPGTTGALLGAAAGSLAGVAMDLHCAQTQVLHLVLGHVLPVGLMALLGAAVGRWLLGMHARVRTK
;
A
#
# COMPACT_ATOMS: atom_id res chain seq x y z
N MET A 1 17.58 34.42 -24.90
CA MET A 1 18.88 33.76 -24.71
C MET A 1 18.68 32.27 -24.72
N GLY A 2 19.31 31.51 -25.66
CA GLY A 2 19.28 30.04 -25.66
C GLY A 2 20.24 29.48 -24.61
N PRO A 3 19.98 28.22 -24.12
CA PRO A 3 20.90 27.58 -23.18
C PRO A 3 22.27 27.35 -23.80
N ASP A 4 23.31 27.51 -22.97
CA ASP A 4 24.73 27.39 -23.35
C ASP A 4 24.99 26.10 -24.15
N PRO A 5 25.60 26.17 -25.36
CA PRO A 5 25.95 25.00 -26.19
C PRO A 5 26.80 23.97 -25.45
N ARG A 6 27.68 24.39 -24.53
CA ARG A 6 28.52 23.49 -23.73
C ARG A 6 27.71 22.70 -22.74
N LEU A 7 26.69 23.32 -22.11
CA LEU A 7 25.77 22.64 -21.19
C LEU A 7 24.93 21.57 -21.93
N ARG A 8 24.49 21.89 -23.15
CA ARG A 8 23.78 20.89 -24.02
C ARG A 8 24.66 19.73 -24.38
N ALA A 9 25.92 19.94 -24.76
CA ALA A 9 26.86 18.86 -25.07
C ALA A 9 27.14 17.97 -23.85
N GLN A 10 27.35 18.56 -22.67
CA GLN A 10 27.54 17.82 -21.42
C GLN A 10 26.31 17.01 -21.04
N LEU A 11 25.11 17.57 -21.17
CA LEU A 11 23.86 16.84 -20.92
C LEU A 11 23.65 15.69 -21.91
N ALA A 12 23.93 15.91 -23.19
CA ALA A 12 23.86 14.88 -24.22
C ALA A 12 24.84 13.74 -23.95
N GLN A 13 26.07 14.05 -23.53
CA GLN A 13 27.08 13.05 -23.17
C GLN A 13 26.65 12.28 -21.90
N MET A 14 26.16 12.95 -20.86
CA MET A 14 25.66 12.29 -19.65
C MET A 14 24.44 11.37 -19.92
N VAL A 15 23.59 11.73 -20.89
CA VAL A 15 22.46 10.91 -21.33
C VAL A 15 22.95 9.71 -22.14
N ALA A 16 23.93 9.90 -23.02
CA ALA A 16 24.51 8.82 -23.85
C ALA A 16 25.30 7.80 -23.03
N GLU A 17 25.99 8.22 -21.98
CA GLU A 17 26.76 7.34 -21.09
C GLU A 17 25.92 6.51 -20.13
N ARG A 18 24.62 6.85 -19.97
CA ARG A 18 23.69 6.03 -19.20
C ARG A 18 22.89 5.14 -20.15
N PRO A 19 23.16 3.83 -20.21
CA PRO A 19 22.29 2.94 -20.94
C PRO A 19 20.89 3.05 -20.33
N SER A 20 19.99 3.73 -21.02
CA SER A 20 18.59 3.85 -20.60
C SER A 20 18.01 2.44 -20.66
N ALA A 21 17.69 1.89 -19.50
CA ALA A 21 16.91 0.66 -19.45
C ALA A 21 15.68 0.85 -20.36
N THR A 22 15.47 -0.06 -21.30
CA THR A 22 14.33 0.04 -22.21
C THR A 22 13.05 0.09 -21.38
N HIS A 23 12.05 0.83 -21.87
CA HIS A 23 10.75 0.94 -21.20
C HIS A 23 10.19 -0.42 -20.79
N ALA A 24 10.35 -1.43 -21.68
CA ALA A 24 9.95 -2.81 -21.43
C ALA A 24 10.70 -3.48 -20.26
N GLN A 25 11.98 -3.17 -20.07
CA GLN A 25 12.75 -3.73 -18.95
C GLN A 25 12.30 -3.13 -17.61
N VAL A 26 12.00 -1.82 -17.56
CA VAL A 26 11.51 -1.15 -16.36
C VAL A 26 10.12 -1.68 -15.99
N GLU A 27 9.25 -1.82 -16.99
CA GLU A 27 7.90 -2.34 -16.82
C GLU A 27 7.92 -3.80 -16.34
N ARG A 28 8.67 -4.67 -17.00
CA ARG A 28 8.84 -6.08 -16.61
C ARG A 28 9.34 -6.21 -15.18
N ARG A 29 10.34 -5.41 -14.79
CA ARG A 29 10.87 -5.41 -13.42
C ARG A 29 9.80 -4.99 -12.41
N SER A 30 9.00 -3.97 -12.72
CA SER A 30 7.93 -3.51 -11.85
C SER A 30 6.87 -4.60 -11.64
N TRP A 31 6.45 -5.27 -12.71
CA TRP A 31 5.51 -6.40 -12.62
C TRP A 31 6.07 -7.59 -11.85
N MET A 32 7.34 -7.91 -12.00
CA MET A 32 7.99 -8.97 -11.21
C MET A 32 7.96 -8.66 -9.71
N LEU A 33 8.21 -7.40 -9.32
CA LEU A 33 8.19 -6.99 -7.92
C LEU A 33 6.77 -6.99 -7.34
N VAL A 34 5.77 -6.59 -8.13
CA VAL A 34 4.36 -6.72 -7.75
C VAL A 34 3.98 -8.19 -7.57
N ALA A 35 4.39 -9.05 -8.52
CA ALA A 35 4.12 -10.48 -8.43
C ALA A 35 4.76 -11.13 -7.19
N LEU A 36 6.00 -10.75 -6.84
CA LEU A 36 6.64 -11.21 -5.60
C LEU A 36 5.87 -10.78 -4.35
N GLY A 37 5.35 -9.55 -4.34
CA GLY A 37 4.48 -9.06 -3.25
C GLY A 37 3.18 -9.87 -3.13
N VAL A 38 2.57 -10.22 -4.25
CA VAL A 38 1.38 -11.08 -4.27
C VAL A 38 1.71 -12.50 -3.80
N LEU A 39 2.82 -13.08 -4.25
CA LEU A 39 3.28 -14.39 -3.80
C LEU A 39 3.55 -14.42 -2.30
N TRP A 40 4.12 -13.35 -1.75
CA TRP A 40 4.29 -13.19 -0.31
C TRP A 40 2.95 -13.25 0.44
N LEU A 41 1.93 -12.53 -0.05
CA LEU A 41 0.59 -12.56 0.54
C LEU A 41 -0.03 -13.97 0.46
N LEU A 42 0.04 -14.61 -0.69
CA LEU A 42 -0.51 -15.96 -0.89
C LEU A 42 0.18 -16.98 0.02
N PHE A 43 1.50 -16.95 0.07
CA PHE A 43 2.29 -17.82 0.95
C PHE A 43 1.99 -17.53 2.42
N GLY A 44 1.95 -16.26 2.82
CA GLY A 44 1.63 -15.87 4.19
C GLY A 44 0.22 -16.31 4.60
N THR A 45 -0.79 -16.10 3.73
CA THR A 45 -2.16 -16.56 3.97
C THR A 45 -2.23 -18.07 4.10
N TRP A 46 -1.52 -18.80 3.24
CA TRP A 46 -1.42 -20.26 3.35
C TRP A 46 -0.75 -20.70 4.65
N ALA A 47 0.34 -20.06 5.05
CA ALA A 47 1.11 -20.41 6.25
C ALA A 47 0.34 -20.16 7.56
N ILE A 48 -0.47 -19.09 7.63
CA ILE A 48 -1.31 -18.80 8.80
C ILE A 48 -2.62 -19.59 8.79
N GLY A 49 -3.02 -20.15 7.63
CA GLY A 49 -4.24 -20.90 7.43
C GLY A 49 -5.47 -20.04 7.16
N ILE A 50 -6.48 -20.64 6.56
CA ILE A 50 -7.79 -20.00 6.31
C ILE A 50 -8.78 -20.59 7.30
N HIS A 51 -9.43 -19.73 8.07
CA HIS A 51 -10.44 -20.12 9.05
C HIS A 51 -11.78 -19.52 8.62
N TRP A 52 -12.64 -20.36 8.07
CA TRP A 52 -14.04 -20.01 7.83
C TRP A 52 -14.74 -20.00 9.19
N GLY A 53 -14.72 -18.83 9.82
CA GLY A 53 -15.20 -18.67 11.20
C GLY A 53 -16.71 -18.48 11.30
N SER A 54 -17.16 -18.00 12.45
CA SER A 54 -18.57 -17.74 12.81
C SER A 54 -19.20 -16.54 12.11
N ARG A 55 -18.48 -15.85 11.22
CA ARG A 55 -19.01 -14.70 10.46
C ARG A 55 -20.01 -15.15 9.41
N SER A 56 -21.05 -14.33 9.15
CA SER A 56 -21.93 -14.57 8.01
C SER A 56 -21.17 -14.43 6.69
N ASP A 57 -21.54 -15.22 5.68
CA ASP A 57 -20.92 -15.17 4.34
C ASP A 57 -21.05 -13.78 3.71
N ALA A 58 -22.15 -13.09 3.94
CA ALA A 58 -22.36 -11.72 3.45
C ALA A 58 -21.36 -10.72 4.06
N TRP A 59 -21.07 -10.84 5.35
CA TRP A 59 -20.12 -10.00 6.05
C TRP A 59 -18.69 -10.23 5.55
N ILE A 60 -18.27 -11.50 5.47
CA ILE A 60 -16.97 -11.87 4.94
C ILE A 60 -16.80 -11.35 3.51
N SER A 61 -17.77 -11.58 2.65
CA SER A 61 -17.73 -11.15 1.25
C SER A 61 -17.62 -9.64 1.12
N LEU A 62 -18.35 -8.87 1.93
CA LEU A 62 -18.33 -7.41 1.89
C LEU A 62 -17.00 -6.84 2.39
N SER A 63 -16.46 -7.36 3.50
CA SER A 63 -15.18 -6.90 4.04
C SER A 63 -14.02 -7.26 3.11
N LEU A 64 -13.99 -8.48 2.59
CA LEU A 64 -13.01 -8.90 1.57
C LEU A 64 -13.07 -8.02 0.33
N ALA A 65 -14.28 -7.76 -0.21
CA ALA A 65 -14.46 -6.89 -1.35
C ALA A 65 -13.98 -5.46 -1.07
N GLY A 66 -14.27 -4.92 0.11
CA GLY A 66 -13.83 -3.59 0.54
C GLY A 66 -12.31 -3.49 0.61
N PHE A 67 -11.65 -4.42 1.32
CA PHE A 67 -10.20 -4.47 1.42
C PHE A 67 -9.53 -4.71 0.04
N ALA A 68 -10.05 -5.65 -0.76
CA ALA A 68 -9.54 -5.95 -2.09
C ALA A 68 -9.68 -4.74 -3.03
N ALA A 69 -10.86 -4.09 -3.05
CA ALA A 69 -11.10 -2.91 -3.87
C ALA A 69 -10.12 -1.77 -3.51
N CYS A 70 -9.96 -1.48 -2.22
CA CYS A 70 -9.01 -0.46 -1.76
C CYS A 70 -7.57 -0.78 -2.15
N GLY A 71 -7.13 -2.02 -1.96
CA GLY A 71 -5.78 -2.46 -2.30
C GLY A 71 -5.51 -2.43 -3.82
N ILE A 72 -6.41 -3.00 -4.61
CA ILE A 72 -6.27 -3.07 -6.07
C ILE A 72 -6.38 -1.68 -6.69
N LEU A 73 -7.43 -0.91 -6.37
CA LEU A 73 -7.62 0.44 -6.92
C LEU A 73 -6.48 1.37 -6.52
N GLY A 74 -6.03 1.33 -5.25
CA GLY A 74 -4.88 2.11 -4.79
C GLY A 74 -3.60 1.78 -5.60
N THR A 75 -3.35 0.50 -5.84
CA THR A 75 -2.23 0.03 -6.67
C THR A 75 -2.35 0.51 -8.12
N ILE A 76 -3.50 0.28 -8.75
CA ILE A 76 -3.76 0.72 -10.13
C ILE A 76 -3.58 2.23 -10.27
N LEU A 77 -4.11 3.02 -9.34
CA LEU A 77 -4.03 4.48 -9.40
C LEU A 77 -2.59 5.00 -9.33
N VAL A 78 -1.71 4.34 -8.56
CA VAL A 78 -0.30 4.74 -8.48
C VAL A 78 0.50 4.25 -9.68
N PHE A 79 0.23 3.04 -10.17
CA PHE A 79 0.98 2.48 -11.30
C PHE A 79 0.45 2.95 -12.66
N SER A 80 -0.84 3.37 -12.76
CA SER A 80 -1.37 3.95 -13.99
C SER A 80 -0.77 5.33 -14.25
N ARG A 81 -0.37 5.59 -15.49
CA ARG A 81 0.08 6.92 -15.92
C ARG A 81 -1.13 7.87 -15.91
N GLY A 82 -0.98 9.06 -15.32
CA GLY A 82 -1.95 10.13 -15.49
C GLY A 82 -2.03 10.53 -16.97
N ALA A 83 -3.17 11.09 -17.40
CA ALA A 83 -3.42 11.51 -18.79
C ALA A 83 -2.32 12.42 -19.39
N TRP A 84 -1.57 13.10 -18.56
CA TRP A 84 -0.51 14.05 -18.94
C TRP A 84 0.92 13.56 -18.64
N GLY A 85 1.13 12.29 -18.30
CA GLY A 85 2.45 11.75 -17.99
C GLY A 85 3.07 12.23 -16.66
N LEU A 86 2.50 13.24 -16.01
CA LEU A 86 3.01 13.86 -14.78
C LEU A 86 2.49 13.19 -13.48
N GLY A 87 1.77 12.08 -13.61
CA GLY A 87 1.17 11.40 -12.46
C GLY A 87 -0.14 12.06 -11.98
N ARG A 88 -0.71 11.53 -10.88
CA ARG A 88 -1.97 12.02 -10.30
C ARG A 88 -1.76 13.30 -9.48
N SER A 89 -2.82 14.12 -9.34
CA SER A 89 -2.75 15.35 -8.55
C SER A 89 -2.48 15.06 -7.07
N ARG A 90 -1.73 15.96 -6.40
CA ARG A 90 -1.41 15.83 -4.96
C ARG A 90 -2.65 15.70 -4.07
N PRO A 91 -3.70 16.55 -4.25
CA PRO A 91 -4.89 16.44 -3.41
C PRO A 91 -5.60 15.10 -3.59
N LEU A 92 -5.63 14.55 -4.81
CA LEU A 92 -6.22 13.22 -5.04
C LEU A 92 -5.45 12.12 -4.31
N LEU A 93 -4.12 12.07 -4.43
CA LEU A 93 -3.30 11.07 -3.75
C LEU A 93 -3.40 11.19 -2.22
N ALA A 94 -3.38 12.43 -1.70
CA ALA A 94 -3.54 12.69 -0.28
C ALA A 94 -4.96 12.30 0.19
N ALA A 95 -6.00 12.69 -0.54
CA ALA A 95 -7.38 12.33 -0.22
C ALA A 95 -7.57 10.81 -0.19
N LEU A 96 -7.07 10.08 -1.18
CA LEU A 96 -7.21 8.63 -1.25
C LEU A 96 -6.41 7.92 -0.15
N SER A 97 -5.22 8.41 0.22
CA SER A 97 -4.43 7.81 1.30
C SER A 97 -5.10 7.93 2.67
N VAL A 98 -5.99 8.90 2.84
CA VAL A 98 -6.82 9.06 4.04
C VAL A 98 -8.19 8.39 3.88
N ALA A 99 -8.80 8.51 2.70
CA ALA A 99 -10.13 7.95 2.42
C ALA A 99 -10.16 6.42 2.50
N ILE A 100 -9.07 5.74 2.12
CA ILE A 100 -8.98 4.28 2.20
C ILE A 100 -9.12 3.79 3.65
N PRO A 101 -8.27 4.17 4.61
CA PRO A 101 -8.42 3.69 5.98
C PRO A 101 -9.71 4.17 6.63
N LEU A 102 -10.19 5.39 6.35
CA LEU A 102 -11.47 5.89 6.87
C LEU A 102 -12.67 5.16 6.26
N GLY A 103 -12.66 4.85 4.98
CA GLY A 103 -13.71 4.09 4.32
C GLY A 103 -13.80 2.66 4.87
N LEU A 104 -12.66 2.01 5.09
CA LEU A 104 -12.60 0.70 5.73
C LEU A 104 -13.07 0.76 7.20
N LEU A 105 -12.71 1.81 7.93
CA LEU A 105 -13.21 2.03 9.28
C LEU A 105 -14.75 2.15 9.30
N LEU A 106 -15.31 2.98 8.44
CA LEU A 106 -16.75 3.15 8.32
C LEU A 106 -17.44 1.83 7.94
N LEU A 107 -16.88 1.10 6.98
CA LEU A 107 -17.40 -0.19 6.56
C LEU A 107 -17.45 -1.16 7.75
N VAL A 108 -16.36 -1.30 8.50
CA VAL A 108 -16.29 -2.21 9.67
C VAL A 108 -17.25 -1.76 10.77
N VAL A 109 -17.33 -0.46 11.07
CA VAL A 109 -18.21 0.06 12.13
C VAL A 109 -19.68 -0.07 11.75
N VAL A 110 -20.06 0.31 10.53
CA VAL A 110 -21.48 0.30 10.12
C VAL A 110 -22.04 -1.12 10.03
N TRP A 111 -21.26 -2.05 9.46
CA TRP A 111 -21.75 -3.43 9.26
C TRP A 111 -21.45 -4.36 10.43
N GLY A 112 -20.42 -4.09 11.20
CA GLY A 112 -20.05 -4.90 12.36
C GLY A 112 -20.73 -4.45 13.65
N TRP A 113 -21.51 -3.35 13.62
CA TRP A 113 -22.14 -2.81 14.81
C TRP A 113 -23.30 -3.69 15.30
N ASP A 114 -23.08 -4.36 16.43
CA ASP A 114 -24.07 -5.16 17.14
C ASP A 114 -24.28 -4.63 18.57
N GLY A 115 -24.46 -3.32 18.65
CA GLY A 115 -24.65 -2.59 19.91
C GLY A 115 -23.35 -2.29 20.68
N PRO A 116 -23.44 -1.72 21.89
CA PRO A 116 -22.27 -1.27 22.68
C PRO A 116 -21.27 -2.37 23.00
N ARG A 117 -21.70 -3.64 23.07
CA ARG A 117 -20.80 -4.79 23.29
C ARG A 117 -19.78 -5.00 22.19
N SER A 118 -20.03 -4.51 20.98
CA SER A 118 -19.08 -4.60 19.87
C SER A 118 -17.77 -3.82 20.13
N LEU A 119 -17.75 -2.92 21.11
CA LEU A 119 -16.59 -2.15 21.56
C LEU A 119 -16.02 -2.63 22.91
N ASP A 120 -16.54 -3.70 23.48
CA ASP A 120 -16.08 -4.20 24.77
C ASP A 120 -14.71 -4.88 24.65
N TRP A 121 -13.72 -4.31 25.31
CA TRP A 121 -12.35 -4.83 25.36
C TRP A 121 -12.23 -6.22 26.02
N ALA A 122 -13.19 -6.57 26.88
CA ALA A 122 -13.16 -7.83 27.61
C ALA A 122 -13.54 -9.05 26.75
N LEU A 123 -14.23 -8.82 25.62
CA LEU A 123 -14.73 -9.95 24.78
C LEU A 123 -13.64 -10.64 23.98
N VAL A 124 -12.56 -9.93 23.64
CA VAL A 124 -11.43 -10.48 22.89
C VAL A 124 -10.14 -10.19 23.64
N PRO A 125 -9.31 -11.18 23.96
CA PRO A 125 -8.08 -10.95 24.71
C PRO A 125 -7.10 -10.07 23.91
N TRP A 126 -6.37 -9.22 24.62
CA TRP A 126 -5.39 -8.32 24.00
C TRP A 126 -4.35 -9.04 23.12
N SER A 127 -3.98 -10.27 23.48
CA SER A 127 -3.10 -11.12 22.69
C SER A 127 -3.62 -11.35 21.26
N ALA A 128 -4.93 -11.53 21.09
CA ALA A 128 -5.53 -11.71 19.77
C ALA A 128 -5.51 -10.42 18.94
N HIS A 129 -5.81 -9.25 19.55
CA HIS A 129 -5.69 -7.97 18.87
C HIS A 129 -4.27 -7.74 18.37
N ARG A 130 -3.29 -7.94 19.25
CA ARG A 130 -1.87 -7.78 18.93
C ARG A 130 -1.41 -8.76 17.84
N GLN A 131 -1.84 -10.01 17.89
CA GLN A 131 -1.48 -11.00 16.89
C GLN A 131 -2.00 -10.60 15.51
N CYS A 132 -3.27 -10.25 15.37
CA CYS A 132 -3.83 -9.81 14.09
C CYS A 132 -3.17 -8.52 13.58
N LEU A 133 -2.92 -7.54 14.46
CA LEU A 133 -2.19 -6.32 14.12
C LEU A 133 -0.81 -6.62 13.54
N LEU A 134 -0.01 -7.42 14.25
CA LEU A 134 1.35 -7.74 13.84
C LEU A 134 1.38 -8.59 12.57
N SER A 135 0.48 -9.56 12.45
CA SER A 135 0.36 -10.39 11.24
C SER A 135 -0.07 -9.56 10.03
N SER A 136 -1.02 -8.62 10.19
CA SER A 136 -1.42 -7.70 9.12
C SER A 136 -0.25 -6.83 8.67
N LEU A 137 0.50 -6.26 9.60
CA LEU A 137 1.68 -5.45 9.28
C LEU A 137 2.73 -6.29 8.56
N PHE A 138 3.04 -7.49 9.06
CA PHE A 138 4.03 -8.39 8.46
C PHE A 138 3.63 -8.81 7.04
N LEU A 139 2.38 -9.21 6.83
CA LEU A 139 1.84 -9.56 5.52
C LEU A 139 1.87 -8.37 4.56
N GLY A 140 1.60 -7.16 5.05
CA GLY A 140 1.66 -5.94 4.26
C GLY A 140 3.07 -5.54 3.81
N LEU A 141 4.13 -5.95 4.52
CA LEU A 141 5.51 -5.59 4.17
C LEU A 141 5.95 -6.13 2.81
N GLY A 142 5.50 -7.32 2.40
CA GLY A 142 5.86 -7.89 1.09
C GLY A 142 5.39 -7.03 -0.08
N PRO A 143 4.09 -6.80 -0.27
CA PRO A 143 3.60 -5.92 -1.32
C PRO A 143 4.11 -4.49 -1.16
N PHE A 144 4.23 -3.98 0.07
CA PHE A 144 4.78 -2.65 0.32
C PHE A 144 6.21 -2.50 -0.20
N ALA A 145 7.10 -3.43 0.14
CA ALA A 145 8.48 -3.43 -0.35
C ALA A 145 8.53 -3.55 -1.87
N GLY A 146 7.72 -4.43 -2.47
CA GLY A 146 7.59 -4.58 -3.91
C GLY A 146 7.16 -3.28 -4.60
N PHE A 147 6.11 -2.64 -4.09
CA PHE A 147 5.60 -1.38 -4.64
C PHE A 147 6.60 -0.24 -4.51
N MET A 148 7.21 -0.06 -3.33
CA MET A 148 8.21 0.97 -3.10
C MET A 148 9.43 0.80 -3.98
N TRP A 149 9.90 -0.43 -4.15
CA TRP A 149 11.05 -0.71 -5.00
C TRP A 149 10.75 -0.56 -6.48
N ALA A 150 9.57 -0.97 -6.93
CA ALA A 150 9.11 -0.79 -8.29
C ALA A 150 9.02 0.70 -8.68
N ARG A 151 8.65 1.56 -7.71
CA ARG A 151 8.47 3.01 -7.91
C ARG A 151 9.64 3.86 -7.41
N ARG A 152 10.77 3.26 -7.01
CA ARG A 152 11.92 4.02 -6.51
C ARG A 152 12.41 5.05 -7.54
N ASN A 153 12.78 6.24 -7.06
CA ASN A 153 13.27 7.36 -7.87
C ASN A 153 12.31 7.77 -9.02
N SER A 154 11.00 7.55 -8.87
CA SER A 154 10.02 7.80 -9.93
C SER A 154 9.10 8.99 -9.66
N ASP A 155 9.12 9.56 -8.46
CA ASP A 155 8.24 10.66 -8.09
C ASP A 155 9.03 11.81 -7.44
N PRO A 156 9.51 12.79 -8.25
CA PRO A 156 10.27 13.92 -7.72
C PRO A 156 9.40 14.95 -7.00
N VAL A 157 8.07 14.93 -7.26
CA VAL A 157 7.17 16.00 -6.82
C VAL A 157 6.40 15.65 -5.57
N ARG A 158 5.98 14.38 -5.46
CA ARG A 158 5.02 13.92 -4.42
C ARG A 158 5.38 12.60 -3.76
N PRO A 159 6.65 12.36 -3.44
CA PRO A 159 7.11 11.04 -2.99
C PRO A 159 6.40 10.57 -1.71
N GLY A 160 6.08 11.48 -0.80
CA GLY A 160 5.38 11.14 0.44
C GLY A 160 3.92 10.73 0.24
N THR A 161 3.16 11.47 -0.58
CA THR A 161 1.74 11.15 -0.84
C THR A 161 1.58 9.89 -1.69
N THR A 162 2.46 9.70 -2.68
CA THR A 162 2.51 8.46 -3.45
C THR A 162 2.86 7.28 -2.56
N GLY A 163 3.87 7.44 -1.68
CA GLY A 163 4.23 6.43 -0.70
C GLY A 163 3.10 6.10 0.27
N ALA A 164 2.37 7.11 0.76
CA ALA A 164 1.22 6.90 1.63
C ALA A 164 0.14 6.04 0.98
N LEU A 165 -0.21 6.33 -0.28
CA LEU A 165 -1.20 5.54 -1.02
C LEU A 165 -0.72 4.11 -1.29
N LEU A 166 0.58 3.91 -1.61
CA LEU A 166 1.16 2.57 -1.75
C LEU A 166 1.12 1.80 -0.44
N GLY A 167 1.41 2.46 0.68
CA GLY A 167 1.29 1.87 2.02
C GLY A 167 -0.14 1.48 2.35
N ALA A 168 -1.11 2.36 2.11
CA ALA A 168 -2.53 2.07 2.31
C ALA A 168 -2.99 0.88 1.43
N ALA A 169 -2.57 0.84 0.16
CA ALA A 169 -2.89 -0.25 -0.74
C ALA A 169 -2.30 -1.58 -0.26
N ALA A 170 -1.03 -1.59 0.15
CA ALA A 170 -0.36 -2.79 0.68
C ALA A 170 -1.02 -3.29 1.98
N GLY A 171 -1.37 -2.36 2.89
CA GLY A 171 -2.09 -2.67 4.12
C GLY A 171 -3.49 -3.23 3.85
N SER A 172 -4.20 -2.69 2.86
CA SER A 172 -5.51 -3.21 2.44
C SER A 172 -5.41 -4.62 1.87
N LEU A 173 -4.40 -4.91 1.04
CA LEU A 173 -4.17 -6.27 0.54
C LEU A 173 -3.85 -7.25 1.68
N ALA A 174 -3.08 -6.84 2.68
CA ALA A 174 -2.87 -7.64 3.90
C ALA A 174 -4.16 -7.86 4.68
N GLY A 175 -5.05 -6.85 4.72
CA GLY A 175 -6.38 -6.96 5.30
C GLY A 175 -7.23 -8.07 4.68
N VAL A 176 -7.14 -8.28 3.35
CA VAL A 176 -7.78 -9.42 2.67
C VAL A 176 -7.30 -10.75 3.26
N ALA A 177 -5.98 -10.92 3.41
CA ALA A 177 -5.40 -12.15 3.98
C ALA A 177 -5.83 -12.37 5.43
N MET A 178 -5.86 -11.31 6.21
CA MET A 178 -6.28 -11.39 7.61
C MET A 178 -7.77 -11.65 7.78
N ASP A 179 -8.60 -11.11 6.90
CA ASP A 179 -10.04 -11.39 6.90
C ASP A 179 -10.36 -12.87 6.62
N LEU A 180 -9.57 -13.52 5.77
CA LEU A 180 -9.67 -14.96 5.52
C LEU A 180 -9.19 -15.81 6.69
N HIS A 181 -8.29 -15.28 7.52
CA HIS A 181 -7.72 -15.99 8.67
C HIS A 181 -8.51 -15.77 9.95
N CYS A 182 -9.01 -14.56 10.18
CA CYS A 182 -9.56 -14.16 11.47
C CYS A 182 -11.04 -14.52 11.61
N ALA A 183 -11.38 -15.33 12.61
CA ALA A 183 -12.77 -15.70 12.93
C ALA A 183 -13.51 -14.64 13.79
N GLN A 184 -12.84 -13.60 14.28
CA GLN A 184 -13.44 -12.61 15.17
C GLN A 184 -14.38 -11.67 14.41
N THR A 185 -15.55 -11.38 15.00
CA THR A 185 -16.57 -10.50 14.43
C THR A 185 -16.66 -9.15 15.15
N GLN A 186 -15.98 -9.02 16.29
CA GLN A 186 -16.07 -7.84 17.14
C GLN A 186 -15.47 -6.61 16.44
N VAL A 187 -16.21 -5.51 16.40
CA VAL A 187 -15.80 -4.26 15.72
C VAL A 187 -14.46 -3.75 16.22
N LEU A 188 -14.27 -3.71 17.56
CA LEU A 188 -13.02 -3.23 18.13
C LEU A 188 -11.82 -4.06 17.68
N HIS A 189 -11.97 -5.39 17.62
CA HIS A 189 -10.92 -6.29 17.12
C HIS A 189 -10.60 -6.02 15.64
N LEU A 190 -11.63 -5.87 14.81
CA LEU A 190 -11.46 -5.61 13.38
C LEU A 190 -10.82 -4.24 13.12
N VAL A 191 -11.21 -3.23 13.90
CA VAL A 191 -10.58 -1.90 13.81
C VAL A 191 -9.10 -1.97 14.17
N LEU A 192 -8.75 -2.60 15.29
CA LEU A 192 -7.36 -2.66 15.76
C LEU A 192 -6.50 -3.64 14.96
N GLY A 193 -7.04 -4.79 14.59
CA GLY A 193 -6.29 -5.86 13.92
C GLY A 193 -6.23 -5.72 12.40
N HIS A 194 -7.21 -5.08 11.76
CA HIS A 194 -7.33 -5.06 10.30
C HIS A 194 -7.31 -3.66 9.70
N VAL A 195 -8.01 -2.66 10.30
CA VAL A 195 -8.07 -1.30 9.75
C VAL A 195 -6.88 -0.46 10.20
N LEU A 196 -6.52 -0.49 11.48
CA LEU A 196 -5.37 0.24 12.02
C LEU A 196 -4.07 -0.07 11.26
N PRO A 197 -3.74 -1.34 10.90
CA PRO A 197 -2.57 -1.65 10.07
C PRO A 197 -2.56 -0.90 8.73
N VAL A 198 -3.72 -0.70 8.08
CA VAL A 198 -3.80 0.07 6.82
C VAL A 198 -3.33 1.52 7.04
N GLY A 199 -3.80 2.15 8.12
CA GLY A 199 -3.36 3.50 8.50
C GLY A 199 -1.87 3.58 8.82
N LEU A 200 -1.37 2.61 9.60
CA LEU A 200 0.06 2.53 9.95
C LEU A 200 0.93 2.31 8.71
N MET A 201 0.52 1.44 7.79
CA MET A 201 1.22 1.24 6.52
C MET A 201 1.18 2.49 5.64
N ALA A 202 0.08 3.26 5.65
CA ALA A 202 0.02 4.54 4.96
C ALA A 202 1.02 5.55 5.53
N LEU A 203 1.13 5.66 6.85
CA LEU A 203 2.10 6.52 7.53
C LEU A 203 3.54 6.08 7.24
N LEU A 204 3.82 4.78 7.35
CA LEU A 204 5.12 4.21 6.98
C LEU A 204 5.44 4.52 5.52
N GLY A 205 4.45 4.36 4.64
CA GLY A 205 4.56 4.67 3.22
C GLY A 205 4.87 6.14 2.96
N ALA A 206 4.24 7.05 3.70
CA ALA A 206 4.56 8.48 3.61
C ALA A 206 6.00 8.79 4.02
N ALA A 207 6.49 8.17 5.09
CA ALA A 207 7.85 8.36 5.58
C ALA A 207 8.89 7.78 4.61
N VAL A 208 8.77 6.50 4.27
CA VAL A 208 9.68 5.79 3.36
C VAL A 208 9.63 6.36 1.95
N GLY A 209 8.43 6.77 1.48
CA GLY A 209 8.23 7.34 0.17
C GLY A 209 9.03 8.63 -0.04
N ARG A 210 9.09 9.50 0.95
CA ARG A 210 9.90 10.74 0.90
C ARG A 210 11.37 10.45 0.63
N TRP A 211 11.87 9.36 1.17
CA TRP A 211 13.26 8.97 1.04
C TRP A 211 13.53 8.13 -0.22
N LEU A 212 12.68 7.14 -0.54
CA LEU A 212 12.95 6.14 -1.59
C LEU A 212 12.40 6.54 -2.96
N LEU A 213 11.24 7.22 -3.01
CA LEU A 213 10.58 7.60 -4.27
C LEU A 213 11.11 8.93 -4.82
N GLY A 214 11.63 9.81 -3.95
CA GLY A 214 12.23 11.08 -4.35
C GLY A 214 13.46 10.87 -5.24
N MET A 215 13.63 11.74 -6.24
CA MET A 215 14.87 11.78 -7.03
C MET A 215 15.94 12.50 -6.22
N HIS A 216 16.89 11.74 -5.68
CA HIS A 216 18.07 12.31 -5.04
C HIS A 216 19.12 12.61 -6.11
N ALA A 217 19.34 13.88 -6.41
CA ALA A 217 20.52 14.28 -7.16
C ALA A 217 21.76 13.89 -6.32
N ARG A 218 22.44 12.80 -6.70
CA ARG A 218 23.76 12.51 -6.16
C ARG A 218 24.71 13.54 -6.71
N VAL A 219 24.84 14.67 -6.01
CA VAL A 219 25.97 15.57 -6.22
C VAL A 219 27.20 14.77 -5.83
N ARG A 220 27.91 14.20 -6.81
CA ARG A 220 29.28 13.75 -6.62
C ARG A 220 30.14 15.00 -6.46
N THR A 221 30.34 15.42 -5.22
CA THR A 221 31.49 16.23 -4.89
C THR A 221 32.74 15.36 -5.15
N LYS A 222 33.45 15.65 -6.24
CA LYS A 222 34.81 15.16 -6.47
C LYS A 222 35.79 16.03 -5.69
#